data_1e4c24d57d43a71b901691ce3e7bbcc8
#
_entry.id   1e4c24d57d43a71b901691ce3e7bbcc8
#
_cell.length_a   1.000
_cell.length_b   1.000
_cell.length_c   1.000
_cell.angle_alpha   90.00
_cell.angle_beta   90.00
_cell.angle_gamma   90.00
#
_symmetry.space_group_name_H-M   'P 1'
#
loop_
_entity.id
_entity.type
_entity.pdbx_description
1 polymer ?
#
loop_
_entity_poly.entity_id
_entity_poly.type
_entity_poly.pdbx_seq_one_letter_code
_entity_poly.pdbx_strand_id
1 'polypeptide(L)'
;MVDSSVFGDYQNPVEFNFSTAEGFSSQLRWTSQRINIFDARTSLVESIASRGFRGFFATVFTQNIHICSADAMALSEALTTAADMVDYLAEQARLENKRRQQVRDFAAQHDDFGDHVRDFFTGVDVPPNLTPAEPPSPQLLHPPVTGDRQQDRSIRGSSGGISAADPKDLISAAQVLGEAAAQVPSGSVLAGWFDDFTSQCKYGTVEVGDLFVQLDRWRGLNDGDVEWLHAVAKAFQAAGSGVITLPNSALRAALRAAGTPL
;
A
#
# COMPACT_ATOMS: atom_id res chain seq x y z
N MET A 1 40.49 28.53 -6.48
CA MET A 1 39.36 27.76 -5.88
C MET A 1 38.10 28.24 -6.60
N VAL A 2 37.52 27.41 -7.49
CA VAL A 2 36.28 27.75 -8.22
C VAL A 2 35.22 28.04 -7.17
N ASP A 3 34.46 29.14 -7.34
CA ASP A 3 33.36 29.48 -6.43
C ASP A 3 32.33 28.32 -6.49
N SER A 4 32.29 27.52 -5.44
CA SER A 4 31.40 26.35 -5.33
C SER A 4 29.91 26.73 -5.34
N SER A 5 29.60 28.02 -5.18
CA SER A 5 28.21 28.53 -5.16
C SER A 5 27.46 28.34 -6.48
N VAL A 6 28.15 28.33 -7.62
CA VAL A 6 27.54 28.21 -8.98
C VAL A 6 27.23 26.75 -9.33
N PHE A 7 28.07 25.83 -8.92
CA PHE A 7 27.95 24.40 -9.25
C PHE A 7 27.34 23.55 -8.14
N GLY A 8 27.07 24.15 -6.98
CA GLY A 8 26.66 23.44 -5.77
C GLY A 8 27.73 22.46 -5.28
N ASP A 9 27.35 21.50 -4.46
CA ASP A 9 28.24 20.43 -4.05
C ASP A 9 28.45 19.45 -5.20
N TYR A 10 29.68 19.42 -5.77
CA TYR A 10 30.05 18.52 -6.87
C TYR A 10 31.23 17.60 -6.53
N GLN A 11 31.87 17.81 -5.39
CA GLN A 11 33.08 17.10 -5.00
C GLN A 11 32.82 15.61 -4.76
N ASN A 12 31.70 15.29 -4.16
CA ASN A 12 31.30 13.94 -3.83
C ASN A 12 30.04 13.50 -4.62
N PRO A 13 29.85 12.20 -4.85
CA PRO A 13 28.55 11.67 -5.29
C PRO A 13 27.44 12.06 -4.32
N VAL A 14 26.21 12.07 -4.77
CA VAL A 14 25.06 12.21 -3.86
C VAL A 14 25.01 11.03 -2.89
N GLU A 15 24.59 11.30 -1.68
CA GLU A 15 24.39 10.27 -0.65
C GLU A 15 23.10 9.51 -0.97
N PHE A 16 23.24 8.44 -1.77
CA PHE A 16 22.11 7.64 -2.23
C PHE A 16 22.50 6.19 -2.46
N ASN A 17 21.86 5.26 -1.73
CA ASN A 17 22.07 3.83 -1.89
C ASN A 17 21.05 3.25 -2.91
N PHE A 18 21.51 3.04 -4.14
CA PHE A 18 20.67 2.53 -5.22
C PHE A 18 20.13 1.13 -4.97
N SER A 19 20.87 0.26 -4.29
CA SER A 19 20.41 -1.09 -3.96
C SER A 19 19.28 -1.08 -2.94
N THR A 20 19.36 -0.20 -1.94
CA THR A 20 18.29 -0.01 -0.95
C THR A 20 17.01 0.54 -1.61
N ALA A 21 17.16 1.52 -2.52
CA ALA A 21 16.03 2.08 -3.26
C ALA A 21 15.35 1.01 -4.15
N GLU A 22 16.13 0.22 -4.89
CA GLU A 22 15.62 -0.88 -5.72
C GLU A 22 14.93 -1.97 -4.88
N GLY A 23 15.52 -2.34 -3.74
CA GLY A 23 14.92 -3.28 -2.80
C GLY A 23 13.57 -2.79 -2.30
N PHE A 24 13.48 -1.53 -1.90
CA PHE A 24 12.24 -0.95 -1.40
C PHE A 24 11.17 -0.82 -2.50
N SER A 25 11.50 -0.30 -3.70
CA SER A 25 10.54 -0.20 -4.81
C SER A 25 10.03 -1.59 -5.23
N SER A 26 10.90 -2.60 -5.24
CA SER A 26 10.53 -3.98 -5.51
C SER A 26 9.57 -4.56 -4.46
N GLN A 27 9.82 -4.26 -3.17
CA GLN A 27 8.94 -4.70 -2.08
C GLN A 27 7.56 -4.06 -2.16
N LEU A 28 7.47 -2.78 -2.52
CA LEU A 28 6.19 -2.09 -2.74
C LEU A 28 5.40 -2.74 -3.89
N ARG A 29 6.04 -3.01 -5.04
CA ARG A 29 5.41 -3.68 -6.19
C ARG A 29 4.99 -5.11 -5.86
N TRP A 30 5.82 -5.85 -5.15
CA TRP A 30 5.47 -7.20 -4.72
C TRP A 30 4.25 -7.21 -3.80
N THR A 31 4.16 -6.26 -2.87
CA THR A 31 2.99 -6.12 -1.99
C THR A 31 1.74 -5.75 -2.78
N SER A 32 1.83 -4.79 -3.71
CA SER A 32 0.75 -4.46 -4.65
C SER A 32 0.24 -5.69 -5.39
N GLN A 33 1.15 -6.52 -5.92
CA GLN A 33 0.80 -7.75 -6.61
C GLN A 33 0.07 -8.76 -5.69
N ARG A 34 0.49 -8.88 -4.41
CA ARG A 34 -0.21 -9.74 -3.45
C ARG A 34 -1.62 -9.26 -3.14
N ILE A 35 -1.83 -7.95 -3.06
CA ILE A 35 -3.16 -7.36 -2.90
C ILE A 35 -4.03 -7.65 -4.13
N ASN A 36 -3.50 -7.55 -5.34
CA ASN A 36 -4.24 -7.88 -6.56
C ASN A 36 -4.63 -9.37 -6.64
N ILE A 37 -3.75 -10.27 -6.17
CA ILE A 37 -4.07 -11.70 -6.05
C ILE A 37 -5.18 -11.92 -5.00
N PHE A 38 -5.12 -11.22 -3.89
CA PHE A 38 -6.18 -11.25 -2.89
C PHE A 38 -7.51 -10.78 -3.50
N ASP A 39 -7.53 -9.63 -4.18
CA ASP A 39 -8.73 -9.08 -4.82
C ASP A 39 -9.34 -10.05 -5.83
N ALA A 40 -8.53 -10.69 -6.67
CA ALA A 40 -9.02 -11.72 -7.58
C ALA A 40 -9.69 -12.92 -6.86
N ARG A 41 -9.30 -13.21 -5.62
CA ARG A 41 -9.91 -14.27 -4.80
C ARG A 41 -11.22 -13.85 -4.13
N THR A 42 -11.48 -12.58 -3.93
CA THR A 42 -12.75 -12.11 -3.34
C THR A 42 -13.96 -12.53 -4.17
N SER A 43 -13.86 -12.55 -5.49
CA SER A 43 -14.91 -13.05 -6.39
C SER A 43 -15.17 -14.57 -6.18
N LEU A 44 -14.13 -15.35 -5.92
CA LEU A 44 -14.28 -16.78 -5.57
C LEU A 44 -14.96 -16.94 -4.20
N VAL A 45 -14.57 -16.14 -3.22
CA VAL A 45 -15.17 -16.13 -1.87
C VAL A 45 -16.66 -15.80 -1.94
N GLU A 46 -17.03 -14.78 -2.71
CA GLU A 46 -18.43 -14.42 -2.94
C GLU A 46 -19.20 -15.54 -3.67
N SER A 47 -18.61 -16.14 -4.68
CA SER A 47 -19.20 -17.28 -5.39
C SER A 47 -19.44 -18.50 -4.49
N ILE A 48 -18.50 -18.84 -3.60
CA ILE A 48 -18.65 -19.95 -2.66
C ILE A 48 -19.78 -19.65 -1.66
N ALA A 49 -19.73 -18.47 -1.04
CA ALA A 49 -20.72 -18.08 -0.04
C ALA A 49 -22.13 -18.01 -0.67
N SER A 50 -22.28 -17.45 -1.87
CA SER A 50 -23.59 -17.24 -2.51
C SER A 50 -24.33 -18.52 -2.91
N ARG A 51 -23.68 -19.70 -2.91
CA ARG A 51 -24.35 -20.98 -3.21
C ARG A 51 -25.53 -21.28 -2.28
N GLY A 52 -25.40 -20.95 -1.02
CA GLY A 52 -26.45 -21.17 -0.03
C GLY A 52 -26.74 -19.97 0.88
N PHE A 53 -25.86 -18.94 0.90
CA PHE A 53 -26.00 -17.80 1.78
C PHE A 53 -26.98 -16.78 1.19
N ARG A 54 -28.07 -16.54 1.92
CA ARG A 54 -29.16 -15.65 1.49
C ARG A 54 -29.72 -14.87 2.68
N GLY A 55 -30.41 -13.76 2.35
CA GLY A 55 -31.04 -12.90 3.33
C GLY A 55 -30.12 -11.78 3.81
N PHE A 56 -30.51 -11.18 4.93
CA PHE A 56 -29.86 -9.98 5.46
C PHE A 56 -28.35 -10.13 5.67
N PHE A 57 -27.92 -11.20 6.33
CA PHE A 57 -26.49 -11.41 6.61
C PHE A 57 -25.67 -11.68 5.34
N ALA A 58 -26.26 -12.27 4.32
CA ALA A 58 -25.61 -12.38 3.01
C ALA A 58 -25.42 -11.01 2.36
N THR A 59 -26.41 -10.10 2.48
CA THR A 59 -26.28 -8.72 1.97
C THR A 59 -25.15 -7.96 2.67
N VAL A 60 -25.04 -8.08 4.01
CA VAL A 60 -23.93 -7.47 4.78
C VAL A 60 -22.58 -8.00 4.28
N PHE A 61 -22.47 -9.32 4.12
CA PHE A 61 -21.27 -9.97 3.61
C PHE A 61 -20.86 -9.45 2.23
N THR A 62 -21.78 -9.46 1.26
CA THR A 62 -21.50 -8.98 -0.10
C THR A 62 -21.06 -7.52 -0.11
N GLN A 63 -21.70 -6.66 0.67
CA GLN A 63 -21.31 -5.26 0.79
C GLN A 63 -19.89 -5.12 1.37
N ASN A 64 -19.55 -5.89 2.39
CA ASN A 64 -18.20 -5.87 2.99
C ASN A 64 -17.14 -6.39 2.01
N ILE A 65 -17.43 -7.42 1.25
CA ILE A 65 -16.52 -7.90 0.19
C ILE A 65 -16.29 -6.83 -0.88
N HIS A 66 -17.33 -6.09 -1.30
CA HIS A 66 -17.17 -5.00 -2.26
C HIS A 66 -16.34 -3.84 -1.71
N ILE A 67 -16.51 -3.47 -0.42
CA ILE A 67 -15.67 -2.45 0.23
C ILE A 67 -14.23 -2.95 0.29
N CYS A 68 -14.02 -4.21 0.70
CA CYS A 68 -12.71 -4.84 0.77
C CYS A 68 -11.98 -4.82 -0.59
N SER A 69 -12.67 -5.15 -1.68
CA SER A 69 -12.14 -5.13 -3.04
C SER A 69 -11.80 -3.72 -3.50
N ALA A 70 -12.66 -2.74 -3.26
CA ALA A 70 -12.38 -1.34 -3.59
C ALA A 70 -11.15 -0.79 -2.85
N ASP A 71 -11.04 -1.10 -1.55
CA ASP A 71 -9.87 -0.75 -0.74
C ASP A 71 -8.58 -1.44 -1.26
N ALA A 72 -8.68 -2.72 -1.65
CA ALA A 72 -7.56 -3.47 -2.21
C ALA A 72 -7.03 -2.82 -3.49
N MET A 73 -7.92 -2.42 -4.40
CA MET A 73 -7.55 -1.73 -5.64
C MET A 73 -6.85 -0.39 -5.35
N ALA A 74 -7.41 0.43 -4.46
CA ALA A 74 -6.82 1.72 -4.10
C ALA A 74 -5.45 1.57 -3.42
N LEU A 75 -5.29 0.60 -2.52
CA LEU A 75 -4.00 0.29 -1.88
C LEU A 75 -2.96 -0.22 -2.88
N SER A 76 -3.36 -1.10 -3.80
CA SER A 76 -2.48 -1.63 -4.84
C SER A 76 -1.95 -0.53 -5.76
N GLU A 77 -2.82 0.39 -6.19
CA GLU A 77 -2.46 1.54 -7.01
C GLU A 77 -1.51 2.49 -6.26
N ALA A 78 -1.82 2.82 -5.00
CA ALA A 78 -0.99 3.69 -4.18
C ALA A 78 0.41 3.09 -3.93
N LEU A 79 0.52 1.78 -3.68
CA LEU A 79 1.80 1.10 -3.52
C LEU A 79 2.63 1.11 -4.82
N THR A 80 1.98 0.93 -5.97
CA THR A 80 2.65 1.02 -7.27
C THR A 80 3.15 2.44 -7.53
N THR A 81 2.32 3.45 -7.26
CA THR A 81 2.71 4.86 -7.37
C THR A 81 3.88 5.20 -6.45
N ALA A 82 3.86 4.72 -5.20
CA ALA A 82 4.97 4.91 -4.28
C ALA A 82 6.28 4.27 -4.79
N ALA A 83 6.19 3.07 -5.39
CA ALA A 83 7.35 2.44 -6.02
C ALA A 83 7.91 3.26 -7.19
N ASP A 84 7.04 3.82 -8.03
CA ASP A 84 7.45 4.68 -9.17
C ASP A 84 8.09 5.98 -8.68
N MET A 85 7.63 6.53 -7.55
CA MET A 85 8.25 7.69 -6.90
C MET A 85 9.68 7.39 -6.42
N VAL A 86 9.92 6.21 -5.83
CA VAL A 86 11.26 5.76 -5.42
C VAL A 86 12.19 5.59 -6.63
N ASP A 87 11.71 4.96 -7.71
CA ASP A 87 12.49 4.77 -8.94
C ASP A 87 12.79 6.11 -9.62
N TYR A 88 11.83 7.05 -9.64
CA TYR A 88 12.05 8.40 -10.12
C TYR A 88 13.17 9.10 -9.34
N LEU A 89 13.13 9.01 -7.99
CA LEU A 89 14.17 9.60 -7.15
C LEU A 89 15.54 8.98 -7.43
N ALA A 90 15.61 7.66 -7.60
CA ALA A 90 16.84 6.96 -7.94
C ALA A 90 17.41 7.41 -9.31
N GLU A 91 16.55 7.63 -10.30
CA GLU A 91 16.98 8.15 -11.60
C GLU A 91 17.51 9.60 -11.50
N GLN A 92 16.84 10.46 -10.75
CA GLN A 92 17.32 11.83 -10.50
C GLN A 92 18.67 11.84 -9.78
N ALA A 93 18.88 10.94 -8.80
CA ALA A 93 20.17 10.77 -8.14
C ALA A 93 21.30 10.34 -9.10
N ARG A 94 21.00 9.45 -10.06
CA ARG A 94 21.95 9.06 -11.12
C ARG A 94 22.29 10.25 -12.03
N LEU A 95 21.29 11.03 -12.45
CA LEU A 95 21.49 12.21 -13.27
C LEU A 95 22.33 13.27 -12.56
N GLU A 96 22.08 13.49 -11.28
CA GLU A 96 22.88 14.42 -10.46
C GLU A 96 24.32 13.92 -10.29
N ASN A 97 24.55 12.63 -10.05
CA ASN A 97 25.90 12.06 -10.02
C ASN A 97 26.65 12.27 -11.35
N LYS A 98 25.95 12.09 -12.48
CA LYS A 98 26.52 12.35 -13.80
C LYS A 98 26.86 13.84 -13.98
N ARG A 99 25.97 14.75 -13.57
CA ARG A 99 26.25 16.19 -13.57
C ARG A 99 27.49 16.52 -12.73
N ARG A 100 27.55 16.03 -11.50
CA ARG A 100 28.70 16.26 -10.59
C ARG A 100 30.00 15.76 -11.20
N GLN A 101 29.99 14.61 -11.89
CA GLN A 101 31.16 14.11 -12.61
C GLN A 101 31.56 15.06 -13.73
N GLN A 102 30.59 15.53 -14.56
CA GLN A 102 30.87 16.49 -15.62
C GLN A 102 31.45 17.80 -15.11
N VAL A 103 31.00 18.29 -13.94
CA VAL A 103 31.57 19.47 -13.31
C VAL A 103 33.02 19.23 -12.89
N ARG A 104 33.34 18.05 -12.28
CA ARG A 104 34.74 17.70 -11.94
C ARG A 104 35.62 17.64 -13.17
N ASP A 105 35.16 17.01 -14.24
CA ASP A 105 35.90 16.89 -15.50
C ASP A 105 36.12 18.27 -16.13
N PHE A 106 35.11 19.15 -16.11
CA PHE A 106 35.21 20.52 -16.56
C PHE A 106 36.20 21.34 -15.74
N ALA A 107 36.13 21.23 -14.38
CA ALA A 107 37.06 21.91 -13.48
C ALA A 107 38.51 21.43 -13.69
N ALA A 108 38.73 20.12 -13.85
CA ALA A 108 40.05 19.55 -14.10
C ALA A 108 40.68 20.03 -15.44
N GLN A 109 39.87 20.22 -16.48
CA GLN A 109 40.32 20.72 -17.78
C GLN A 109 40.74 22.20 -17.74
N HIS A 110 40.28 22.96 -16.74
CA HIS A 110 40.51 24.39 -16.60
C HIS A 110 41.42 24.75 -15.42
N ASP A 111 41.94 23.73 -14.66
CA ASP A 111 42.76 23.92 -13.47
C ASP A 111 44.19 24.42 -13.79
N ASP A 112 44.64 24.33 -15.06
CA ASP A 112 45.95 24.84 -15.54
C ASP A 112 46.01 26.37 -15.60
N PHE A 113 44.94 27.08 -15.33
CA PHE A 113 44.86 28.55 -15.45
C PHE A 113 44.95 29.28 -14.10
N GLY A 114 45.68 28.80 -13.14
CA GLY A 114 46.08 29.52 -11.94
C GLY A 114 45.01 30.49 -11.35
N ASP A 115 45.40 31.47 -10.54
CA ASP A 115 44.53 32.44 -9.84
C ASP A 115 43.53 33.26 -10.72
N HIS A 116 43.57 33.11 -12.02
CA HIS A 116 42.65 33.77 -12.98
C HIS A 116 41.28 33.07 -13.12
N VAL A 117 41.09 31.90 -12.55
CA VAL A 117 39.82 31.14 -12.66
C VAL A 117 38.64 31.88 -12.06
N ARG A 118 38.86 32.70 -11.04
CA ARG A 118 37.80 33.50 -10.40
C ARG A 118 37.25 34.59 -11.31
N ASP A 119 38.11 35.23 -12.12
CA ASP A 119 37.69 36.27 -13.09
C ASP A 119 37.10 35.64 -14.35
N PHE A 120 37.50 34.43 -14.72
CA PHE A 120 37.02 33.73 -15.90
C PHE A 120 35.54 33.33 -15.76
N PHE A 121 35.11 32.88 -14.58
CA PHE A 121 33.71 32.49 -14.37
C PHE A 121 32.75 33.64 -14.14
N THR A 122 33.21 34.86 -13.89
CA THR A 122 32.35 36.06 -13.85
C THR A 122 31.89 36.52 -15.22
N GLY A 123 32.44 35.95 -16.30
CA GLY A 123 32.11 36.30 -17.69
C GLY A 123 31.81 35.11 -18.62
N VAL A 124 31.89 33.87 -18.13
CA VAL A 124 31.58 32.67 -18.93
C VAL A 124 30.20 32.16 -18.63
N ASP A 125 29.36 32.00 -19.63
CA ASP A 125 28.10 31.30 -19.58
C ASP A 125 28.35 29.84 -19.12
N VAL A 126 28.06 29.52 -17.85
CA VAL A 126 28.11 28.16 -17.38
C VAL A 126 27.13 27.32 -18.19
N PRO A 127 27.56 26.20 -18.80
CA PRO A 127 26.65 25.36 -19.55
C PRO A 127 25.43 24.98 -18.70
N PRO A 128 24.19 25.12 -19.16
CA PRO A 128 22.99 24.88 -18.38
C PRO A 128 22.93 23.47 -17.75
N ASN A 129 23.56 22.48 -18.40
CA ASN A 129 23.65 21.09 -17.91
C ASN A 129 24.59 20.92 -16.70
N LEU A 130 25.36 21.94 -16.32
CA LEU A 130 26.24 21.93 -15.14
C LEU A 130 25.61 22.64 -13.93
N THR A 131 24.48 23.31 -14.09
CA THR A 131 23.74 23.95 -13.00
C THR A 131 23.04 22.89 -12.14
N PRO A 132 23.14 22.94 -10.79
CA PRO A 132 22.46 22.01 -9.92
C PRO A 132 20.93 22.17 -10.04
N ALA A 133 20.22 21.04 -10.07
CA ALA A 133 18.77 21.04 -9.91
C ALA A 133 18.41 20.86 -8.44
N GLU A 134 17.23 21.34 -8.04
CA GLU A 134 16.69 21.11 -6.71
C GLU A 134 16.40 19.59 -6.52
N PRO A 135 16.79 18.98 -5.39
CA PRO A 135 16.46 17.59 -5.13
C PRO A 135 14.95 17.36 -5.16
N PRO A 136 14.47 16.33 -5.86
CA PRO A 136 13.04 16.09 -5.99
C PRO A 136 12.39 15.63 -4.68
N SER A 137 11.11 15.95 -4.50
CA SER A 137 10.30 15.55 -3.34
C SER A 137 8.91 15.07 -3.82
N PRO A 138 8.84 13.91 -4.51
CA PRO A 138 7.56 13.39 -4.94
C PRO A 138 6.67 13.00 -3.76
N GLN A 139 5.36 13.24 -3.92
CA GLN A 139 4.34 13.00 -2.90
C GLN A 139 3.22 12.14 -3.45
N LEU A 140 2.69 11.25 -2.61
CA LEU A 140 1.47 10.52 -2.93
C LEU A 140 0.27 11.46 -2.77
N LEU A 141 -0.24 11.97 -3.90
CA LEU A 141 -1.29 13.01 -3.93
C LEU A 141 -2.65 12.52 -3.37
N HIS A 142 -2.95 11.25 -3.53
CA HIS A 142 -4.21 10.63 -3.13
C HIS A 142 -3.94 9.37 -2.32
N PRO A 143 -3.55 9.50 -1.03
CA PRO A 143 -3.38 8.35 -0.17
C PRO A 143 -4.74 7.63 -0.02
N PRO A 144 -4.76 6.29 -0.08
CA PRO A 144 -5.99 5.55 0.08
C PRO A 144 -6.53 5.69 1.50
N VAL A 145 -7.85 5.68 1.62
CA VAL A 145 -8.54 5.63 2.91
C VAL A 145 -9.36 4.35 2.94
N THR A 146 -8.98 3.44 3.84
CA THR A 146 -9.67 2.16 4.01
C THR A 146 -11.09 2.39 4.56
N GLY A 147 -12.09 1.89 3.86
CA GLY A 147 -13.49 2.01 4.20
C GLY A 147 -13.90 1.17 5.41
N ASP A 148 -14.81 1.70 6.23
CA ASP A 148 -15.40 0.96 7.34
C ASP A 148 -16.29 -0.17 6.83
N ARG A 149 -16.24 -1.33 7.49
CA ARG A 149 -17.14 -2.44 7.20
C ARG A 149 -18.58 -2.10 7.61
N GLN A 150 -19.52 -2.54 6.78
CA GLN A 150 -20.94 -2.43 7.10
C GLN A 150 -21.26 -3.30 8.31
N GLN A 151 -21.93 -2.73 9.27
CA GLN A 151 -22.40 -3.41 10.46
C GLN A 151 -23.92 -3.58 10.42
N ASP A 152 -24.44 -4.57 11.15
CA ASP A 152 -25.86 -4.82 11.28
C ASP A 152 -26.69 -3.53 11.57
N ARG A 153 -26.15 -2.63 12.38
CA ARG A 153 -26.83 -1.38 12.80
C ARG A 153 -26.99 -0.35 11.68
N SER A 154 -26.13 -0.40 10.65
CA SER A 154 -26.15 0.58 9.56
C SER A 154 -27.21 0.28 8.52
N ILE A 155 -27.76 -0.93 8.46
CA ILE A 155 -28.74 -1.36 7.48
C ILE A 155 -30.15 -1.28 8.04
N ARG A 156 -30.92 -0.30 7.56
CA ARG A 156 -32.33 -0.11 7.95
C ARG A 156 -33.19 -1.31 7.56
N GLY A 157 -34.07 -1.77 8.46
CA GLY A 157 -35.02 -2.84 8.20
C GLY A 157 -34.58 -4.24 8.63
N SER A 158 -33.48 -4.36 9.33
CA SER A 158 -32.84 -5.61 9.70
C SER A 158 -33.46 -6.39 10.87
N SER A 159 -34.48 -5.84 11.58
CA SER A 159 -35.02 -6.46 12.80
C SER A 159 -35.88 -7.71 12.54
N GLY A 160 -36.41 -7.86 11.34
CA GLY A 160 -37.21 -9.01 10.90
C GLY A 160 -36.53 -9.79 9.78
N GLY A 161 -37.13 -10.91 9.39
CA GLY A 161 -36.68 -11.73 8.26
C GLY A 161 -35.82 -12.92 8.67
N ILE A 162 -35.41 -13.65 7.65
CA ILE A 162 -34.64 -14.89 7.76
C ILE A 162 -33.36 -14.78 6.94
N SER A 163 -32.34 -15.53 7.36
CA SER A 163 -31.16 -15.80 6.54
C SER A 163 -30.98 -17.31 6.40
N ALA A 164 -30.43 -17.75 5.29
CA ALA A 164 -30.13 -19.15 5.03
C ALA A 164 -28.68 -19.28 4.60
N ALA A 165 -28.01 -20.36 5.03
CA ALA A 165 -26.65 -20.70 4.61
C ALA A 165 -26.38 -22.19 4.73
N ASP A 166 -25.44 -22.69 3.93
CA ASP A 166 -24.71 -23.91 4.24
C ASP A 166 -23.44 -23.52 5.05
N PRO A 167 -23.30 -23.99 6.31
CA PRO A 167 -22.15 -23.65 7.13
C PRO A 167 -20.82 -24.04 6.48
N LYS A 168 -20.79 -25.12 5.70
CA LYS A 168 -19.56 -25.59 5.02
C LYS A 168 -19.10 -24.59 3.97
N ASP A 169 -20.00 -23.99 3.22
CA ASP A 169 -19.65 -22.98 2.21
C ASP A 169 -19.11 -21.72 2.89
N LEU A 170 -19.70 -21.29 4.01
CA LEU A 170 -19.19 -20.14 4.76
C LEU A 170 -17.80 -20.39 5.35
N ILE A 171 -17.54 -21.58 5.89
CA ILE A 171 -16.21 -21.98 6.40
C ILE A 171 -15.20 -21.98 5.27
N SER A 172 -15.56 -22.55 4.10
CA SER A 172 -14.68 -22.55 2.92
C SER A 172 -14.40 -21.14 2.40
N ALA A 173 -15.39 -20.26 2.40
CA ALA A 173 -15.22 -18.86 2.03
C ALA A 173 -14.27 -18.14 3.01
N ALA A 174 -14.45 -18.31 4.30
CA ALA A 174 -13.59 -17.76 5.34
C ALA A 174 -12.14 -18.24 5.20
N GLN A 175 -11.95 -19.54 4.92
CA GLN A 175 -10.62 -20.11 4.72
C GLN A 175 -9.92 -19.50 3.52
N VAL A 176 -10.58 -19.41 2.36
CA VAL A 176 -10.00 -18.81 1.14
C VAL A 176 -9.64 -17.34 1.38
N LEU A 177 -10.49 -16.59 2.07
CA LEU A 177 -10.25 -15.18 2.40
C LEU A 177 -9.04 -15.04 3.33
N GLY A 178 -8.98 -15.82 4.41
CA GLY A 178 -7.89 -15.80 5.39
C GLY A 178 -6.55 -16.20 4.79
N GLU A 179 -6.51 -17.27 3.98
CA GLU A 179 -5.29 -17.70 3.28
C GLU A 179 -4.77 -16.64 2.30
N ALA A 180 -5.68 -15.92 1.63
CA ALA A 180 -5.29 -14.84 0.73
C ALA A 180 -4.77 -13.62 1.51
N ALA A 181 -5.44 -13.20 2.58
CA ALA A 181 -5.03 -12.09 3.43
C ALA A 181 -3.66 -12.32 4.08
N ALA A 182 -3.38 -13.55 4.54
CA ALA A 182 -2.12 -13.92 5.16
C ALA A 182 -0.90 -13.78 4.23
N GLN A 183 -1.10 -13.75 2.91
CA GLN A 183 -0.02 -13.59 1.93
C GLN A 183 0.36 -12.13 1.68
N VAL A 184 -0.43 -11.16 2.15
CA VAL A 184 -0.13 -9.74 2.00
C VAL A 184 0.75 -9.29 3.17
N PRO A 185 1.91 -8.65 2.93
CA PRO A 185 2.74 -8.11 4.01
C PRO A 185 2.00 -7.08 4.86
N SER A 186 2.43 -6.92 6.09
CA SER A 186 1.93 -5.85 6.96
C SER A 186 2.50 -4.49 6.55
N GLY A 187 1.79 -3.42 6.85
CA GLY A 187 2.26 -2.05 6.69
C GLY A 187 3.50 -1.78 7.55
N SER A 188 3.61 -2.40 8.73
CA SER A 188 4.79 -2.30 9.58
C SER A 188 6.06 -2.88 8.95
N VAL A 189 5.96 -3.93 8.13
CA VAL A 189 7.09 -4.45 7.35
C VAL A 189 7.53 -3.43 6.30
N LEU A 190 6.57 -2.80 5.59
CA LEU A 190 6.89 -1.76 4.60
C LEU A 190 7.45 -0.50 5.25
N ALA A 191 6.98 -0.12 6.45
CA ALA A 191 7.54 0.98 7.21
C ALA A 191 9.02 0.76 7.55
N GLY A 192 9.41 -0.47 7.93
CA GLY A 192 10.81 -0.80 8.15
C GLY A 192 11.67 -0.64 6.87
N TRP A 193 11.18 -1.08 5.72
CA TRP A 193 11.85 -0.84 4.44
C TRP A 193 11.94 0.65 4.09
N PHE A 194 10.92 1.42 4.40
CA PHE A 194 10.90 2.87 4.20
C PHE A 194 11.91 3.59 5.10
N ASP A 195 12.03 3.19 6.36
CA ASP A 195 13.02 3.73 7.30
C ASP A 195 14.44 3.46 6.80
N ASP A 196 14.72 2.23 6.33
CA ASP A 196 16.01 1.89 5.73
C ASP A 196 16.30 2.73 4.48
N PHE A 197 15.30 2.89 3.60
CA PHE A 197 15.41 3.74 2.42
C PHE A 197 15.71 5.19 2.79
N THR A 198 14.94 5.81 3.67
CA THR A 198 15.12 7.22 4.07
C THR A 198 16.43 7.46 4.82
N SER A 199 16.93 6.45 5.53
CA SER A 199 18.22 6.54 6.23
C SER A 199 19.42 6.54 5.28
N GLN A 200 19.32 5.85 4.14
CA GLN A 200 20.44 5.62 3.21
C GLN A 200 20.33 6.41 1.89
N CYS A 201 19.18 7.02 1.61
CA CYS A 201 18.91 7.79 0.40
C CYS A 201 18.59 9.24 0.77
N LYS A 202 19.63 10.09 0.85
CA LYS A 202 19.50 11.49 1.30
C LYS A 202 19.28 12.50 0.17
N TYR A 203 19.34 12.05 -1.10
CA TYR A 203 19.09 12.92 -2.24
C TYR A 203 17.59 12.97 -2.52
N GLY A 204 16.94 14.04 -2.06
CA GLY A 204 15.49 14.22 -2.14
C GLY A 204 14.70 13.42 -1.08
N THR A 205 13.39 13.47 -1.17
CA THR A 205 12.47 12.79 -0.24
C THR A 205 11.32 12.14 -1.01
N VAL A 206 10.70 11.13 -0.40
CA VAL A 206 9.44 10.52 -0.88
C VAL A 206 8.42 10.62 0.25
N GLU A 207 7.23 11.14 -0.04
CA GLU A 207 6.16 11.26 0.95
C GLU A 207 4.99 10.32 0.59
N VAL A 208 4.78 9.31 1.41
CA VAL A 208 3.74 8.27 1.20
C VAL A 208 2.53 8.44 2.15
N GLY A 209 2.51 9.49 2.97
CA GLY A 209 1.45 9.74 3.95
C GLY A 209 1.24 8.57 4.92
N ASP A 210 -0.01 8.20 5.15
CA ASP A 210 -0.40 7.11 6.04
C ASP A 210 -0.61 5.75 5.32
N LEU A 211 -0.08 5.58 4.10
CA LEU A 211 -0.28 4.39 3.25
C LEU A 211 -0.09 3.06 4.01
N PHE A 212 0.98 2.95 4.81
CA PHE A 212 1.28 1.71 5.54
C PHE A 212 0.31 1.47 6.71
N VAL A 213 -0.17 2.55 7.33
CA VAL A 213 -1.22 2.48 8.37
C VAL A 213 -2.54 2.02 7.76
N GLN A 214 -2.90 2.52 6.57
CA GLN A 214 -4.11 2.10 5.86
C GLN A 214 -4.01 0.63 5.40
N LEU A 215 -2.84 0.16 5.02
CA LEU A 215 -2.63 -1.26 4.70
C LEU A 215 -2.84 -2.15 5.93
N ASP A 216 -2.29 -1.79 7.10
CA ASP A 216 -2.51 -2.57 8.32
C ASP A 216 -3.98 -2.53 8.77
N ARG A 217 -4.65 -1.38 8.63
CA ARG A 217 -6.08 -1.27 8.88
C ARG A 217 -6.90 -2.18 7.98
N TRP A 218 -6.63 -2.17 6.68
CA TRP A 218 -7.30 -3.04 5.72
C TRP A 218 -7.12 -4.52 6.05
N ARG A 219 -5.90 -4.95 6.43
CA ARG A 219 -5.64 -6.32 6.87
C ARG A 219 -6.43 -6.69 8.11
N GLY A 220 -6.42 -5.84 9.14
CA GLY A 220 -7.20 -6.08 10.36
C GLY A 220 -8.70 -6.17 10.11
N LEU A 221 -9.25 -5.40 9.17
CA LEU A 221 -10.66 -5.50 8.77
C LEU A 221 -10.95 -6.83 8.05
N ASN A 222 -10.03 -7.33 7.22
CA ASN A 222 -10.18 -8.63 6.56
C ASN A 222 -10.12 -9.80 7.55
N ASP A 223 -9.25 -9.72 8.55
CA ASP A 223 -9.21 -10.69 9.66
C ASP A 223 -10.55 -10.70 10.41
N GLY A 224 -11.13 -9.52 10.66
CA GLY A 224 -12.47 -9.36 11.22
C GLY A 224 -13.57 -9.98 10.35
N ASP A 225 -13.51 -9.83 9.03
CA ASP A 225 -14.46 -10.45 8.09
C ASP A 225 -14.37 -11.98 8.11
N VAL A 226 -13.16 -12.55 8.24
CA VAL A 226 -12.92 -14.00 8.42
C VAL A 226 -13.53 -14.50 9.73
N GLU A 227 -13.25 -13.82 10.83
CA GLU A 227 -13.81 -14.17 12.16
C GLU A 227 -15.35 -14.10 12.15
N TRP A 228 -15.90 -13.06 11.50
CA TRP A 228 -17.33 -12.90 11.37
C TRP A 228 -17.96 -14.06 10.57
N LEU A 229 -17.39 -14.46 9.43
CA LEU A 229 -17.86 -15.59 8.64
C LEU A 229 -17.84 -16.90 9.44
N HIS A 230 -16.79 -17.15 10.21
CA HIS A 230 -16.70 -18.31 11.09
C HIS A 230 -17.78 -18.29 12.18
N ALA A 231 -18.04 -17.14 12.77
CA ALA A 231 -19.08 -17.00 13.80
C ALA A 231 -20.49 -17.23 13.22
N VAL A 232 -20.77 -16.69 12.03
CA VAL A 232 -22.03 -16.93 11.30
C VAL A 232 -22.16 -18.41 10.94
N ALA A 233 -21.11 -19.04 10.40
CA ALA A 233 -21.11 -20.47 10.07
C ALA A 233 -21.39 -21.33 11.28
N LYS A 234 -20.76 -21.04 12.42
CA LYS A 234 -20.96 -21.75 13.70
C LYS A 234 -22.41 -21.63 14.21
N ALA A 235 -23.03 -20.46 14.05
CA ALA A 235 -24.42 -20.25 14.42
C ALA A 235 -25.37 -21.11 13.56
N PHE A 236 -25.15 -21.22 12.26
CA PHE A 236 -25.90 -22.12 11.39
C PHE A 236 -25.61 -23.59 11.69
N GLN A 237 -24.35 -23.96 11.92
CA GLN A 237 -23.94 -25.33 12.22
C GLN A 237 -24.57 -25.85 13.51
N ALA A 238 -24.76 -24.99 14.52
CA ALA A 238 -25.44 -25.35 15.76
C ALA A 238 -26.94 -25.68 15.56
N ALA A 239 -27.55 -25.19 14.50
CA ALA A 239 -28.96 -25.46 14.13
C ALA A 239 -29.12 -26.68 13.22
N GLY A 240 -28.04 -27.21 12.60
CA GLY A 240 -28.10 -28.40 11.76
C GLY A 240 -26.99 -28.48 10.69
N SER A 241 -27.25 -29.27 9.65
CA SER A 241 -26.34 -29.48 8.51
C SER A 241 -27.04 -29.24 7.18
N GLY A 242 -26.29 -28.91 6.14
CA GLY A 242 -26.81 -28.50 4.84
C GLY A 242 -27.30 -27.06 4.86
N VAL A 243 -28.18 -26.70 3.93
CA VAL A 243 -28.73 -25.32 3.88
C VAL A 243 -29.75 -25.14 5.01
N ILE A 244 -29.38 -24.34 6.00
CA ILE A 244 -30.17 -24.02 7.18
C ILE A 244 -30.76 -22.64 7.06
N THR A 245 -32.00 -22.47 7.49
CA THR A 245 -32.67 -21.18 7.58
C THR A 245 -32.87 -20.79 9.04
N LEU A 246 -32.44 -19.60 9.42
CA LEU A 246 -32.59 -19.05 10.76
C LEU A 246 -33.25 -17.66 10.72
N PRO A 247 -34.06 -17.31 11.74
CA PRO A 247 -34.46 -15.94 11.96
C PRO A 247 -33.22 -15.06 12.21
N ASN A 248 -33.20 -13.84 11.65
CA ASN A 248 -32.10 -12.90 11.85
C ASN A 248 -31.89 -12.56 13.33
N SER A 249 -32.95 -12.54 14.13
CA SER A 249 -32.86 -12.36 15.59
C SER A 249 -32.06 -13.47 16.30
N ALA A 250 -32.22 -14.73 15.87
CA ALA A 250 -31.48 -15.85 16.41
C ALA A 250 -29.98 -15.77 16.04
N LEU A 251 -29.67 -15.43 14.78
CA LEU A 251 -28.29 -15.19 14.34
C LEU A 251 -27.61 -14.08 15.14
N ARG A 252 -28.28 -12.93 15.32
CA ARG A 252 -27.76 -11.84 16.17
C ARG A 252 -27.49 -12.26 17.59
N ALA A 253 -28.40 -13.02 18.19
CA ALA A 253 -28.20 -13.53 19.53
C ALA A 253 -26.98 -14.43 19.63
N ALA A 254 -26.79 -15.34 18.67
CA ALA A 254 -25.63 -16.23 18.59
C ALA A 254 -24.32 -15.45 18.38
N LEU A 255 -24.29 -14.46 17.50
CA LEU A 255 -23.10 -13.62 17.24
C LEU A 255 -22.72 -12.79 18.47
N ARG A 256 -23.69 -12.20 19.18
CA ARG A 256 -23.46 -11.49 20.46
C ARG A 256 -22.91 -12.42 21.54
N ALA A 257 -23.45 -13.62 21.65
CA ALA A 257 -22.96 -14.60 22.60
C ALA A 257 -21.53 -15.06 22.31
N ALA A 258 -21.12 -15.03 21.03
CA ALA A 258 -19.75 -15.31 20.59
C ALA A 258 -18.79 -14.11 20.73
N GLY A 259 -19.28 -12.93 21.17
CA GLY A 259 -18.47 -11.73 21.30
C GLY A 259 -18.10 -11.09 19.93
N THR A 260 -18.76 -11.52 18.86
CA THR A 260 -18.51 -11.01 17.50
C THR A 260 -19.15 -9.63 17.35
N PRO A 261 -18.43 -8.61 16.83
CA PRO A 261 -19.03 -7.31 16.55
C PRO A 261 -20.13 -7.44 15.50
N LEU A 262 -21.24 -6.74 15.73
CA LEU A 262 -22.41 -6.70 14.85
C LEU A 262 -22.47 -5.41 14.09
#